data_7b651fc21fb3d12ed7f7fb7def304041
#
_entry.id   7b651fc21fb3d12ed7f7fb7def304041
#
_cell.length_a   1.000
_cell.length_b   1.000
_cell.length_c   1.000
_cell.angle_alpha   90.00
_cell.angle_beta   90.00
_cell.angle_gamma   90.00
#
_symmetry.space_group_name_H-M   'P 1'
#
loop_
_entity.id
_entity.type
_entity.pdbx_description
1 polymer ?
#
loop_
_entity_poly.entity_id
_entity_poly.type
_entity_poly.pdbx_seq_one_letter_code
_entity_poly.pdbx_strand_id
1 'polypeptide(L)'
;DLSERDFLTLFRANVERKQEKTYPEITSLAKIVLWIQNITEIEKRQLVLIIDEVEGLKNKEVLNGFLHLIRSIYHEKQAIGLRSVILTGVSNITGILQDTASPFNIADQIQVPTFTREETFDLLSQHERETGQLFDEAVKTGIYEQTMGQPGLVNALARDLVEKKCPNGETVGLQSLYLTLDDFTEYYIDKNIANILAKAKLFPETVEEILFDEPVPFKITQEDIGILYANGVIDRDPEGNCTIPIPIYKKALYHHFKPKTNGERKHFKSPIETYKKYIDERGLLDVTKLMRRYIDYVKNRGNIIFSQGKASEGVYHYNLDAFFSTYAEFADAKCFVETPAGGGRVDLLLVQAGKTDIIEIKRYDTDSYEKSQGQLKAYLDRSGVSEGHLVMFSEYHEQESYEKVETEGKTLHLWVVPVKRPVPSA
;
A
#
# COMPACT_ATOMS: atom_id res chain seq x y z
N ASP A 1 -14.76 8.33 25.88
CA ASP A 1 -14.41 7.02 26.48
C ASP A 1 -15.63 6.45 27.17
N LEU A 2 -16.03 5.23 26.76
CA LEU A 2 -17.17 4.54 27.37
C LEU A 2 -16.81 4.12 28.81
N SER A 3 -17.66 4.50 29.78
CA SER A 3 -17.57 3.96 31.12
C SER A 3 -17.99 2.48 31.15
N GLU A 4 -17.65 1.74 32.20
CA GLU A 4 -18.13 0.37 32.37
C GLU A 4 -19.66 0.29 32.31
N ARG A 5 -20.36 1.23 32.91
CA ARG A 5 -21.82 1.31 32.89
C ARG A 5 -22.38 1.50 31.49
N ASP A 6 -21.77 2.39 30.70
CA ASP A 6 -22.21 2.64 29.32
C ASP A 6 -21.96 1.41 28.46
N PHE A 7 -20.80 0.76 28.62
CA PHE A 7 -20.48 -0.49 27.93
C PHE A 7 -21.53 -1.58 28.26
N LEU A 8 -21.84 -1.81 29.52
CA LEU A 8 -22.81 -2.82 29.94
C LEU A 8 -24.22 -2.51 29.41
N THR A 9 -24.61 -1.24 29.42
CA THR A 9 -25.90 -0.78 28.87
C THR A 9 -25.97 -1.08 27.36
N LEU A 10 -24.95 -0.73 26.59
CA LEU A 10 -24.89 -1.00 25.16
C LEU A 10 -24.80 -2.51 24.85
N PHE A 11 -24.01 -3.25 25.62
CA PHE A 11 -23.90 -4.68 25.50
C PHE A 11 -25.28 -5.38 25.64
N ARG A 12 -26.01 -5.04 26.72
CA ARG A 12 -27.37 -5.54 26.95
C ARG A 12 -28.32 -5.15 25.81
N ALA A 13 -28.35 -3.85 25.46
CA ALA A 13 -29.24 -3.34 24.41
C ALA A 13 -29.00 -4.03 23.04
N ASN A 14 -27.77 -4.36 22.69
CA ASN A 14 -27.45 -5.08 21.46
C ASN A 14 -27.98 -6.52 21.49
N VAL A 15 -27.88 -7.22 22.61
CA VAL A 15 -28.45 -8.57 22.77
C VAL A 15 -29.98 -8.52 22.72
N GLU A 16 -30.61 -7.57 23.45
CA GLU A 16 -32.05 -7.36 23.45
C GLU A 16 -32.59 -7.10 22.05
N ARG A 17 -31.94 -6.24 21.30
CA ARG A 17 -32.31 -5.93 19.90
C ARG A 17 -32.24 -7.14 18.98
N LYS A 18 -31.22 -8.00 19.16
CA LYS A 18 -31.04 -9.21 18.34
C LYS A 18 -32.03 -10.30 18.69
N GLN A 19 -32.49 -10.37 19.94
CA GLN A 19 -33.42 -11.38 20.43
C GLN A 19 -34.88 -10.89 20.47
N GLU A 20 -35.11 -9.59 20.20
CA GLU A 20 -36.43 -8.93 20.29
C GLU A 20 -37.08 -9.11 21.68
N LYS A 21 -36.28 -9.16 22.73
CA LYS A 21 -36.69 -9.39 24.13
C LYS A 21 -35.95 -8.46 25.06
N THR A 22 -36.53 -8.24 26.24
CA THR A 22 -35.92 -7.46 27.32
C THR A 22 -35.34 -8.38 28.37
N TYR A 23 -34.13 -8.08 28.84
CA TYR A 23 -33.44 -8.86 29.88
C TYR A 23 -33.10 -7.97 31.07
N PRO A 24 -32.80 -8.56 32.26
CA PRO A 24 -32.40 -7.83 33.42
C PRO A 24 -31.20 -6.93 33.20
N GLU A 25 -31.10 -5.87 33.99
CA GLU A 25 -29.96 -4.93 33.91
C GLU A 25 -28.66 -5.60 34.38
N ILE A 26 -27.55 -5.30 33.70
CA ILE A 26 -26.21 -5.71 34.06
C ILE A 26 -25.57 -4.55 34.84
N THR A 27 -25.24 -4.73 36.11
CA THR A 27 -24.75 -3.63 36.96
C THR A 27 -23.23 -3.61 37.12
N SER A 28 -22.52 -4.66 36.71
CA SER A 28 -21.05 -4.72 36.67
C SER A 28 -20.55 -5.82 35.76
N LEU A 29 -19.30 -5.74 35.30
CA LEU A 29 -18.65 -6.78 34.47
C LEU A 29 -18.74 -8.15 35.12
N ALA A 30 -18.50 -8.26 36.43
CA ALA A 30 -18.58 -9.52 37.18
C ALA A 30 -19.96 -10.19 37.11
N LYS A 31 -21.03 -9.43 36.86
CA LYS A 31 -22.40 -9.96 36.77
C LYS A 31 -22.79 -10.44 35.35
N ILE A 32 -21.95 -10.23 34.35
CA ILE A 32 -22.20 -10.72 33.00
C ILE A 32 -22.36 -12.23 33.00
N VAL A 33 -21.59 -12.97 33.81
CA VAL A 33 -21.68 -14.43 33.89
C VAL A 33 -23.09 -14.88 34.31
N LEU A 34 -23.59 -14.33 35.44
CA LEU A 34 -24.93 -14.61 35.93
C LEU A 34 -26.01 -14.18 34.91
N TRP A 35 -25.79 -13.09 34.26
CA TRP A 35 -26.69 -12.57 33.23
C TRP A 35 -26.77 -13.53 32.03
N ILE A 36 -25.62 -14.07 31.54
CA ILE A 36 -25.58 -15.10 30.49
C ILE A 36 -26.33 -16.35 30.93
N GLN A 37 -26.11 -16.85 32.17
CA GLN A 37 -26.81 -18.00 32.74
C GLN A 37 -28.33 -17.78 32.70
N ASN A 38 -28.80 -16.64 33.21
CA ASN A 38 -30.23 -16.31 33.20
C ASN A 38 -30.81 -16.30 31.81
N ILE A 39 -30.12 -15.74 30.82
CA ILE A 39 -30.58 -15.75 29.41
C ILE A 39 -30.67 -17.18 28.90
N THR A 40 -29.64 -17.98 29.08
CA THR A 40 -29.61 -19.37 28.57
C THR A 40 -30.67 -20.25 29.23
N GLU A 41 -31.00 -20.00 30.50
CA GLU A 41 -32.12 -20.67 31.20
C GLU A 41 -33.48 -20.22 30.64
N ILE A 42 -33.68 -18.92 30.41
CA ILE A 42 -34.92 -18.37 29.84
C ILE A 42 -35.12 -18.91 28.40
N GLU A 43 -34.09 -18.89 27.59
CA GLU A 43 -34.16 -19.28 26.18
C GLU A 43 -34.08 -20.79 25.98
N LYS A 44 -33.67 -21.56 26.99
CA LYS A 44 -33.40 -23.02 26.91
C LYS A 44 -32.47 -23.40 25.75
N ARG A 45 -31.50 -22.51 25.47
CA ARG A 45 -30.53 -22.65 24.36
C ARG A 45 -29.15 -22.14 24.82
N GLN A 46 -28.12 -22.72 24.26
CA GLN A 46 -26.77 -22.26 24.44
C GLN A 46 -26.54 -20.95 23.64
N LEU A 47 -25.75 -20.03 24.22
CA LEU A 47 -25.41 -18.76 23.62
C LEU A 47 -24.07 -18.86 22.86
N VAL A 48 -24.00 -18.26 21.68
CA VAL A 48 -22.74 -17.90 21.00
C VAL A 48 -22.65 -16.40 21.03
N LEU A 49 -21.56 -15.89 21.58
CA LEU A 49 -21.29 -14.45 21.69
C LEU A 49 -20.33 -14.06 20.56
N ILE A 50 -20.76 -13.15 19.70
CA ILE A 50 -19.94 -12.60 18.62
C ILE A 50 -19.75 -11.11 18.89
N ILE A 51 -18.51 -10.66 19.04
CA ILE A 51 -18.16 -9.28 19.28
C ILE A 51 -17.26 -8.82 18.14
N ASP A 52 -17.78 -7.86 17.39
CA ASP A 52 -17.09 -7.25 16.26
C ASP A 52 -16.43 -5.92 16.67
N GLU A 53 -15.31 -5.61 16.05
CA GLU A 53 -14.51 -4.41 16.31
C GLU A 53 -14.14 -4.26 17.81
N VAL A 54 -13.61 -5.31 18.41
CA VAL A 54 -13.28 -5.34 19.84
C VAL A 54 -12.32 -4.22 20.25
N GLU A 55 -11.47 -3.78 19.34
CA GLU A 55 -10.56 -2.64 19.49
C GLU A 55 -11.27 -1.28 19.52
N GLY A 56 -12.53 -1.22 19.12
CA GLY A 56 -13.37 -0.02 19.23
C GLY A 56 -13.61 0.41 20.67
N LEU A 57 -13.43 -0.49 21.63
CA LEU A 57 -13.51 -0.20 23.05
C LEU A 57 -12.22 0.48 23.55
N LYS A 58 -12.16 1.81 23.41
CA LYS A 58 -10.97 2.63 23.73
C LYS A 58 -10.60 2.64 25.21
N ASN A 59 -11.54 2.38 26.11
CA ASN A 59 -11.28 2.28 27.54
C ASN A 59 -10.58 0.97 27.86
N LYS A 60 -9.26 1.03 28.03
CA LYS A 60 -8.41 -0.14 28.26
C LYS A 60 -8.76 -0.94 29.52
N GLU A 61 -9.23 -0.27 30.59
CA GLU A 61 -9.62 -0.95 31.84
C GLU A 61 -10.87 -1.80 31.61
N VAL A 62 -11.87 -1.25 30.94
CA VAL A 62 -13.12 -1.98 30.62
C VAL A 62 -12.83 -3.10 29.62
N LEU A 63 -12.01 -2.86 28.61
CA LEU A 63 -11.60 -3.87 27.64
C LEU A 63 -10.87 -5.02 28.34
N ASN A 64 -9.85 -4.73 29.13
CA ASN A 64 -9.07 -5.73 29.85
C ASN A 64 -9.96 -6.51 30.83
N GLY A 65 -10.78 -5.81 31.63
CA GLY A 65 -11.73 -6.43 32.55
C GLY A 65 -12.68 -7.40 31.83
N PHE A 66 -13.20 -7.01 30.68
CA PHE A 66 -14.06 -7.85 29.85
C PHE A 66 -13.33 -9.06 29.29
N LEU A 67 -12.13 -8.89 28.77
CA LEU A 67 -11.32 -9.99 28.22
C LEU A 67 -10.87 -10.97 29.31
N HIS A 68 -10.54 -10.49 30.52
CA HIS A 68 -10.26 -11.33 31.66
C HIS A 68 -11.51 -12.13 32.10
N LEU A 69 -12.68 -11.52 32.03
CA LEU A 69 -13.93 -12.22 32.30
C LEU A 69 -14.13 -13.36 31.28
N ILE A 70 -13.98 -13.11 29.99
CA ILE A 70 -14.07 -14.14 28.95
C ILE A 70 -13.11 -15.31 29.24
N ARG A 71 -11.88 -15.01 29.65
CA ARG A 71 -10.91 -16.04 30.05
C ARG A 71 -11.40 -16.85 31.26
N SER A 72 -11.90 -16.17 32.29
CA SER A 72 -12.35 -16.85 33.54
C SER A 72 -13.49 -17.84 33.28
N ILE A 73 -14.41 -17.50 32.38
CA ILE A 73 -15.55 -18.35 32.04
C ILE A 73 -15.23 -19.46 31.07
N TYR A 74 -14.04 -19.45 30.48
CA TYR A 74 -13.67 -20.47 29.46
C TYR A 74 -13.79 -21.91 29.99
N HIS A 75 -13.32 -22.15 31.19
CA HIS A 75 -13.38 -23.49 31.83
C HIS A 75 -14.79 -23.86 32.31
N GLU A 76 -15.65 -22.89 32.56
CA GLU A 76 -17.00 -23.05 33.08
C GLU A 76 -18.10 -22.85 32.03
N LYS A 77 -17.73 -22.60 30.78
CA LYS A 77 -18.67 -22.20 29.71
C LYS A 77 -19.88 -23.10 29.53
N GLN A 78 -19.72 -24.40 29.71
CA GLN A 78 -20.84 -25.33 29.60
C GLN A 78 -21.84 -25.17 30.77
N ALA A 79 -21.36 -24.94 31.97
CA ALA A 79 -22.20 -24.74 33.16
C ALA A 79 -23.02 -23.44 33.09
N ILE A 80 -22.50 -22.41 32.42
CA ILE A 80 -23.19 -21.13 32.22
C ILE A 80 -23.99 -21.06 30.91
N GLY A 81 -24.02 -22.14 30.13
CA GLY A 81 -24.74 -22.17 28.85
C GLY A 81 -24.09 -21.40 27.71
N LEU A 82 -22.85 -20.92 27.86
CA LEU A 82 -22.07 -20.29 26.81
C LEU A 82 -21.34 -21.33 25.97
N ARG A 83 -21.67 -21.44 24.68
CA ARG A 83 -21.06 -22.40 23.78
C ARG A 83 -19.72 -21.93 23.24
N SER A 84 -19.66 -20.67 22.77
CA SER A 84 -18.47 -20.10 22.17
C SER A 84 -18.48 -18.58 22.27
N VAL A 85 -17.29 -18.00 22.22
CA VAL A 85 -17.07 -16.55 22.05
C VAL A 85 -16.20 -16.36 20.82
N ILE A 86 -16.62 -15.49 19.92
CA ILE A 86 -15.92 -15.10 18.72
C ILE A 86 -15.64 -13.60 18.85
N LEU A 87 -14.37 -13.23 18.87
CA LEU A 87 -13.91 -11.85 18.86
C LEU A 87 -13.34 -11.54 17.48
N THR A 88 -13.84 -10.52 16.84
CA THR A 88 -13.30 -10.05 15.56
C THR A 88 -12.71 -8.66 15.70
N GLY A 89 -11.69 -8.34 14.90
CA GLY A 89 -11.03 -7.05 14.91
C GLY A 89 -10.05 -6.90 13.75
N VAL A 90 -9.70 -5.67 13.45
CA VAL A 90 -8.79 -5.32 12.34
C VAL A 90 -7.32 -5.45 12.77
N SER A 91 -7.03 -5.33 14.04
CA SER A 91 -5.68 -5.41 14.59
C SER A 91 -5.37 -6.80 15.11
N ASN A 92 -4.09 -7.18 15.07
CA ASN A 92 -3.66 -8.37 15.79
C ASN A 92 -3.88 -8.13 17.30
N ILE A 93 -4.98 -8.68 17.82
CA ILE A 93 -5.45 -8.43 19.20
C ILE A 93 -4.40 -8.83 20.24
N THR A 94 -3.51 -9.76 19.89
CA THR A 94 -2.38 -10.17 20.75
C THR A 94 -1.37 -9.04 21.00
N GLY A 95 -1.24 -8.07 20.09
CA GLY A 95 -0.39 -6.89 20.27
C GLY A 95 -1.00 -5.78 21.13
N ILE A 96 -2.31 -5.81 21.36
CA ILE A 96 -3.01 -4.80 22.18
C ILE A 96 -2.81 -5.09 23.67
N LEU A 97 -2.60 -6.36 24.03
CA LEU A 97 -2.48 -6.80 25.41
C LEU A 97 -1.04 -7.25 25.70
N GLN A 98 -0.25 -6.32 26.19
CA GLN A 98 1.12 -6.58 26.68
C GLN A 98 1.15 -7.38 28.01
N ASP A 99 0.00 -7.85 28.50
CA ASP A 99 -0.08 -8.52 29.79
C ASP A 99 0.00 -10.05 29.64
N THR A 100 0.79 -10.70 30.51
CA THR A 100 0.94 -12.16 30.63
C THR A 100 -0.38 -12.88 30.95
N ALA A 101 -1.41 -12.13 31.35
CA ALA A 101 -2.76 -12.60 31.64
C ALA A 101 -3.71 -12.58 30.42
N SER A 102 -3.20 -12.40 29.20
CA SER A 102 -4.02 -12.33 27.98
C SER A 102 -4.97 -13.54 27.84
N PRO A 103 -6.26 -13.33 27.53
CA PRO A 103 -7.22 -14.40 27.28
C PRO A 103 -6.90 -15.22 26.02
N PHE A 104 -6.03 -14.73 25.16
CA PHE A 104 -5.68 -15.35 23.87
C PHE A 104 -4.83 -16.61 24.00
N ASN A 105 -4.26 -16.91 25.16
CA ASN A 105 -3.59 -18.19 25.41
C ASN A 105 -4.53 -19.41 25.35
N ILE A 106 -5.86 -19.17 25.34
CA ILE A 106 -6.90 -20.22 25.30
C ILE A 106 -7.78 -20.12 24.05
N ALA A 107 -7.55 -19.16 23.17
CA ALA A 107 -8.32 -18.93 21.96
C ALA A 107 -7.54 -19.41 20.73
N ASP A 108 -8.24 -20.01 19.79
CA ASP A 108 -7.72 -20.27 18.46
C ASP A 108 -7.74 -18.96 17.66
N GLN A 109 -6.59 -18.58 17.12
CA GLN A 109 -6.50 -17.40 16.27
C GLN A 109 -6.73 -17.81 14.81
N ILE A 110 -7.71 -17.17 14.20
CA ILE A 110 -8.01 -17.35 12.77
C ILE A 110 -7.68 -16.04 12.07
N GLN A 111 -6.70 -16.07 11.18
CA GLN A 111 -6.41 -14.97 10.29
C GLN A 111 -7.26 -15.12 9.03
N VAL A 112 -8.10 -14.12 8.75
CA VAL A 112 -8.88 -14.08 7.50
C VAL A 112 -7.93 -13.58 6.40
N PRO A 113 -7.66 -14.40 5.37
CA PRO A 113 -6.76 -14.00 4.29
C PRO A 113 -7.41 -12.92 3.41
N THR A 114 -6.57 -12.23 2.63
CA THR A 114 -7.04 -11.41 1.51
C THR A 114 -7.59 -12.31 0.39
N PHE A 115 -8.34 -11.73 -0.54
CA PHE A 115 -8.81 -12.46 -1.71
C PHE A 115 -7.64 -12.99 -2.55
N THR A 116 -7.77 -14.21 -3.03
CA THR A 116 -6.89 -14.71 -4.09
C THR A 116 -7.12 -13.93 -5.38
N ARG A 117 -6.25 -14.15 -6.38
CA ARG A 117 -6.44 -13.58 -7.70
C ARG A 117 -7.78 -14.02 -8.32
N GLU A 118 -8.10 -15.30 -8.19
CA GLU A 118 -9.34 -15.90 -8.69
C GLU A 118 -10.57 -15.27 -8.02
N GLU A 119 -10.57 -15.14 -6.70
CA GLU A 119 -11.68 -14.52 -5.94
C GLU A 119 -11.85 -13.04 -6.30
N THR A 120 -10.75 -12.30 -6.52
CA THR A 120 -10.80 -10.93 -7.01
C THR A 120 -11.43 -10.83 -8.39
N PHE A 121 -11.04 -11.74 -9.29
CA PHE A 121 -11.62 -11.82 -10.65
C PHE A 121 -13.09 -12.22 -10.62
N ASP A 122 -13.48 -13.14 -9.77
CA ASP A 122 -14.88 -13.55 -9.61
C ASP A 122 -15.75 -12.40 -9.11
N LEU A 123 -15.27 -11.61 -8.17
CA LEU A 123 -15.96 -10.43 -7.68
C LEU A 123 -16.20 -9.40 -8.80
N LEU A 124 -15.16 -9.09 -9.61
CA LEU A 124 -15.30 -8.19 -10.74
C LEU A 124 -16.23 -8.76 -11.83
N SER A 125 -16.13 -10.07 -12.10
CA SER A 125 -17.00 -10.76 -13.04
C SER A 125 -18.46 -10.85 -12.58
N GLN A 126 -18.73 -10.76 -11.27
CA GLN A 126 -20.08 -10.62 -10.78
C GLN A 126 -20.69 -9.31 -11.29
N HIS A 127 -19.99 -8.18 -11.17
CA HIS A 127 -20.43 -6.89 -11.71
C HIS A 127 -20.67 -6.96 -13.23
N GLU A 128 -19.77 -7.61 -13.98
CA GLU A 128 -19.92 -7.77 -15.43
C GLU A 128 -21.20 -8.52 -15.79
N ARG A 129 -21.52 -9.60 -15.05
CA ARG A 129 -22.75 -10.39 -15.27
C ARG A 129 -24.02 -9.61 -14.92
N GLU A 130 -23.98 -8.78 -13.88
CA GLU A 130 -25.14 -8.07 -13.38
C GLU A 130 -25.43 -6.79 -14.21
N THR A 131 -24.40 -6.13 -14.73
CA THR A 131 -24.53 -4.82 -15.39
C THR A 131 -24.25 -4.85 -16.90
N GLY A 132 -23.50 -5.84 -17.38
CA GLY A 132 -22.99 -5.90 -18.75
C GLY A 132 -21.73 -5.04 -18.98
N GLN A 133 -21.29 -4.25 -18.00
CA GLN A 133 -20.07 -3.44 -18.11
C GLN A 133 -18.84 -4.33 -17.91
N LEU A 134 -17.92 -4.31 -18.86
CA LEU A 134 -16.73 -5.18 -18.86
C LEU A 134 -15.52 -4.48 -18.27
N PHE A 135 -14.65 -5.26 -17.63
CA PHE A 135 -13.29 -4.87 -17.27
C PHE A 135 -12.30 -5.54 -18.24
N ASP A 136 -11.37 -4.78 -18.79
CA ASP A 136 -10.24 -5.39 -19.50
C ASP A 136 -9.48 -6.34 -18.54
N GLU A 137 -9.00 -7.48 -19.06
CA GLU A 137 -8.24 -8.45 -18.26
C GLU A 137 -7.01 -7.84 -17.59
N ALA A 138 -6.37 -6.88 -18.26
CA ALA A 138 -5.26 -6.12 -17.72
C ALA A 138 -5.68 -5.25 -16.52
N VAL A 139 -6.91 -4.73 -16.50
CA VAL A 139 -7.47 -3.97 -15.37
C VAL A 139 -7.74 -4.88 -14.19
N LYS A 140 -8.37 -6.05 -14.41
CA LYS A 140 -8.59 -7.03 -13.34
C LYS A 140 -7.28 -7.45 -12.69
N THR A 141 -6.27 -7.73 -13.54
CA THR A 141 -4.91 -8.04 -13.08
C THR A 141 -4.31 -6.88 -12.28
N GLY A 142 -4.40 -5.66 -12.80
CA GLY A 142 -3.87 -4.47 -12.13
C GLY A 142 -4.56 -4.17 -10.80
N ILE A 143 -5.88 -4.36 -10.69
CA ILE A 143 -6.59 -4.22 -9.40
C ILE A 143 -6.03 -5.22 -8.39
N TYR A 144 -5.89 -6.50 -8.75
CA TYR A 144 -5.32 -7.50 -7.86
C TYR A 144 -3.89 -7.15 -7.45
N GLU A 145 -3.02 -6.85 -8.41
CA GLU A 145 -1.61 -6.52 -8.16
C GLU A 145 -1.42 -5.28 -7.27
N GLN A 146 -2.29 -4.28 -7.39
CA GLN A 146 -2.20 -3.06 -6.56
C GLN A 146 -2.76 -3.25 -5.17
N THR A 147 -3.73 -4.14 -5.01
CA THR A 147 -4.43 -4.36 -3.73
C THR A 147 -3.97 -5.61 -2.99
N MET A 148 -3.25 -6.51 -3.67
CA MET A 148 -2.94 -7.86 -3.19
C MET A 148 -4.19 -8.59 -2.64
N GLY A 149 -5.33 -8.31 -3.29
CA GLY A 149 -6.63 -8.89 -2.93
C GLY A 149 -7.24 -8.34 -1.63
N GLN A 150 -6.75 -7.23 -1.07
CA GLN A 150 -7.36 -6.65 0.13
C GLN A 150 -8.80 -6.23 -0.17
N PRO A 151 -9.82 -6.85 0.50
CA PRO A 151 -11.22 -6.72 0.07
C PRO A 151 -11.74 -5.28 0.02
N GLY A 152 -11.37 -4.47 1.00
CA GLY A 152 -11.78 -3.06 1.06
C GLY A 152 -11.22 -2.23 -0.08
N LEU A 153 -9.96 -2.49 -0.48
CA LEU A 153 -9.30 -1.79 -1.61
C LEU A 153 -9.84 -2.28 -2.95
N VAL A 154 -10.02 -3.59 -3.13
CA VAL A 154 -10.61 -4.16 -4.36
C VAL A 154 -11.96 -3.51 -4.64
N ASN A 155 -12.85 -3.49 -3.63
CA ASN A 155 -14.16 -2.87 -3.76
C ASN A 155 -14.08 -1.35 -3.99
N ALA A 156 -13.18 -0.66 -3.29
CA ALA A 156 -13.06 0.79 -3.42
C ALA A 156 -12.57 1.20 -4.82
N LEU A 157 -11.54 0.50 -5.35
CA LEU A 157 -11.04 0.75 -6.70
C LEU A 157 -12.08 0.40 -7.77
N ALA A 158 -12.70 -0.79 -7.67
CA ALA A 158 -13.73 -1.21 -8.62
C ALA A 158 -14.90 -0.24 -8.67
N ARG A 159 -15.39 0.20 -7.50
CA ARG A 159 -16.47 1.19 -7.41
C ARG A 159 -16.09 2.52 -8.05
N ASP A 160 -14.90 3.06 -7.75
CA ASP A 160 -14.46 4.32 -8.33
C ASP A 160 -14.34 4.25 -9.86
N LEU A 161 -13.82 3.14 -10.37
CA LEU A 161 -13.71 2.87 -11.80
C LEU A 161 -15.08 2.89 -12.48
N VAL A 162 -16.07 2.18 -11.94
CA VAL A 162 -17.39 2.07 -12.58
C VAL A 162 -18.27 3.31 -12.36
N GLU A 163 -18.23 3.93 -11.17
CA GLU A 163 -19.09 5.05 -10.82
C GLU A 163 -18.56 6.41 -11.30
N LYS A 164 -17.22 6.60 -11.33
CA LYS A 164 -16.63 7.90 -11.63
C LYS A 164 -15.86 7.95 -12.94
N LYS A 165 -15.10 6.89 -13.27
CA LYS A 165 -14.26 6.90 -14.48
C LYS A 165 -14.98 6.39 -15.72
N CYS A 166 -15.88 5.42 -15.56
CA CYS A 166 -16.64 4.81 -16.64
C CYS A 166 -18.16 4.75 -16.32
N PRO A 167 -18.80 5.89 -16.01
CA PRO A 167 -20.17 5.91 -15.47
C PRO A 167 -21.26 5.55 -16.48
N ASN A 168 -20.96 5.56 -17.79
CA ASN A 168 -21.95 5.29 -18.84
C ASN A 168 -21.93 3.82 -19.31
N GLY A 169 -21.27 2.91 -18.55
CA GLY A 169 -21.22 1.50 -18.88
C GLY A 169 -20.17 1.12 -19.95
N GLU A 170 -19.26 2.06 -20.27
CA GLU A 170 -18.13 1.76 -21.15
C GLU A 170 -17.17 0.76 -20.52
N THR A 171 -16.44 0.02 -21.35
CA THR A 171 -15.43 -0.93 -20.88
C THR A 171 -14.36 -0.22 -20.04
N VAL A 172 -14.07 -0.78 -18.89
CA VAL A 172 -13.06 -0.22 -17.97
C VAL A 172 -11.67 -0.61 -18.47
N GLY A 173 -10.93 0.38 -18.99
CA GLY A 173 -9.59 0.20 -19.54
C GLY A 173 -8.47 0.62 -18.59
N LEU A 174 -7.22 0.29 -18.93
CA LEU A 174 -6.04 0.57 -18.11
C LEU A 174 -5.84 2.07 -17.79
N GLN A 175 -6.17 2.96 -18.72
CA GLN A 175 -6.05 4.40 -18.46
C GLN A 175 -6.93 4.84 -17.29
N SER A 176 -8.15 4.32 -17.21
CA SER A 176 -9.06 4.59 -16.09
C SER A 176 -8.49 4.07 -14.77
N LEU A 177 -7.86 2.89 -14.79
CA LEU A 177 -7.20 2.33 -13.61
C LEU A 177 -6.06 3.24 -13.13
N TYR A 178 -5.18 3.71 -14.03
CA TYR A 178 -4.08 4.59 -13.63
C TYR A 178 -4.57 5.89 -13.01
N LEU A 179 -5.58 6.51 -13.62
CA LEU A 179 -6.19 7.73 -13.05
C LEU A 179 -6.81 7.49 -11.68
N THR A 180 -7.45 6.33 -11.48
CA THR A 180 -8.02 5.98 -10.17
C THR A 180 -6.94 5.74 -9.13
N LEU A 181 -5.84 5.06 -9.48
CA LEU A 181 -4.72 4.84 -8.57
C LEU A 181 -4.05 6.16 -8.14
N ASP A 182 -3.91 7.10 -9.08
CA ASP A 182 -3.39 8.44 -8.82
C ASP A 182 -4.33 9.22 -7.89
N ASP A 183 -5.62 9.23 -8.19
CA ASP A 183 -6.62 9.86 -7.33
C ASP A 183 -6.57 9.33 -5.90
N PHE A 184 -6.47 8.01 -5.72
CA PHE A 184 -6.42 7.38 -4.39
C PHE A 184 -5.15 7.68 -3.61
N THR A 185 -4.04 7.96 -4.28
CA THR A 185 -2.76 8.19 -3.60
C THR A 185 -2.43 9.67 -3.40
N GLU A 186 -3.01 10.57 -4.20
CA GLU A 186 -2.67 12.00 -4.19
C GLU A 186 -3.87 12.92 -3.87
N TYR A 187 -5.04 12.64 -4.45
CA TYR A 187 -6.15 13.60 -4.43
C TYR A 187 -7.34 13.17 -3.57
N TYR A 188 -7.53 11.88 -3.41
CA TYR A 188 -8.65 11.32 -2.64
C TYR A 188 -8.14 10.32 -1.62
N ILE A 189 -8.35 10.61 -0.34
CA ILE A 189 -7.94 9.69 0.72
C ILE A 189 -9.05 8.66 0.95
N ASP A 190 -8.88 7.47 0.37
CA ASP A 190 -9.70 6.31 0.74
C ASP A 190 -9.51 5.96 2.22
N LYS A 191 -10.57 5.48 2.88
CA LYS A 191 -10.53 5.16 4.31
C LYS A 191 -9.50 4.10 4.69
N ASN A 192 -9.23 3.13 3.79
CA ASN A 192 -8.22 2.10 4.05
C ASN A 192 -6.82 2.73 3.99
N ILE A 193 -6.55 3.56 3.00
CA ILE A 193 -5.29 4.30 2.86
C ILE A 193 -5.13 5.28 4.03
N ALA A 194 -6.19 6.01 4.41
CA ALA A 194 -6.15 6.92 5.56
C ALA A 194 -5.79 6.19 6.86
N ASN A 195 -6.32 4.99 7.06
CA ASN A 195 -6.00 4.16 8.22
C ASN A 195 -4.53 3.74 8.23
N ILE A 196 -4.01 3.24 7.12
CA ILE A 196 -2.59 2.85 6.99
C ILE A 196 -1.66 4.05 7.21
N LEU A 197 -1.96 5.21 6.62
CA LEU A 197 -1.21 6.45 6.84
C LEU A 197 -1.22 6.87 8.32
N ALA A 198 -2.37 6.75 9.00
CA ALA A 198 -2.46 7.08 10.42
C ALA A 198 -1.60 6.15 11.29
N LYS A 199 -1.52 4.85 10.94
CA LYS A 199 -0.69 3.87 11.64
C LYS A 199 0.81 4.07 11.35
N ALA A 200 1.17 4.33 10.09
CA ALA A 200 2.54 4.62 9.69
C ALA A 200 3.11 5.87 10.38
N LYS A 201 2.28 6.89 10.60
CA LYS A 201 2.66 8.12 11.32
C LYS A 201 3.02 7.92 12.78
N LEU A 202 2.73 6.78 13.38
CA LEU A 202 3.16 6.48 14.74
C LEU A 202 4.67 6.24 14.82
N PHE A 203 5.28 5.77 13.73
CA PHE A 203 6.70 5.44 13.62
C PHE A 203 7.27 5.95 12.29
N PRO A 204 7.32 7.27 12.09
CA PRO A 204 7.68 7.86 10.81
C PRO A 204 9.11 7.49 10.38
N GLU A 205 10.07 7.49 11.31
CA GLU A 205 11.48 7.18 11.04
C GLU A 205 11.64 5.74 10.51
N THR A 206 11.01 4.77 11.17
CA THR A 206 11.05 3.36 10.73
C THR A 206 10.41 3.18 9.35
N VAL A 207 9.30 3.89 9.08
CA VAL A 207 8.63 3.82 7.78
C VAL A 207 9.49 4.48 6.69
N GLU A 208 10.15 5.59 6.98
CA GLU A 208 11.09 6.24 6.06
C GLU A 208 12.29 5.32 5.75
N GLU A 209 12.87 4.67 6.75
CA GLU A 209 13.94 3.68 6.56
C GLU A 209 13.50 2.53 5.63
N ILE A 210 12.31 1.96 5.85
CA ILE A 210 11.77 0.88 5.01
C ILE A 210 11.51 1.34 3.57
N LEU A 211 11.12 2.61 3.37
CA LEU A 211 10.82 3.16 2.05
C LEU A 211 12.06 3.59 1.27
N PHE A 212 13.07 4.15 1.95
CA PHE A 212 14.12 4.92 1.29
C PHE A 212 15.55 4.45 1.57
N ASP A 213 15.78 3.62 2.60
CA ASP A 213 17.12 3.23 3.04
C ASP A 213 17.46 1.76 2.76
N GLU A 214 18.52 1.27 3.39
CA GLU A 214 18.94 -0.14 3.32
C GLU A 214 17.87 -1.07 3.93
N PRO A 215 17.84 -2.36 3.56
CA PRO A 215 16.84 -3.30 4.07
C PRO A 215 16.80 -3.36 5.60
N VAL A 216 15.65 -3.08 6.18
CA VAL A 216 15.40 -3.11 7.62
C VAL A 216 15.06 -4.54 8.05
N PRO A 217 15.85 -5.22 8.91
CA PRO A 217 15.55 -6.57 9.34
C PRO A 217 14.21 -6.67 10.09
N PHE A 218 13.37 -7.64 9.69
CA PHE A 218 12.08 -7.86 10.34
C PHE A 218 12.27 -8.52 11.73
N LYS A 219 12.07 -7.75 12.79
CA LYS A 219 12.16 -8.22 14.19
C LYS A 219 10.88 -7.85 14.92
N ILE A 220 9.92 -8.75 14.96
CA ILE A 220 8.60 -8.55 15.59
C ILE A 220 8.67 -8.15 17.08
N THR A 221 9.80 -8.41 17.74
CA THR A 221 10.04 -8.03 19.14
C THR A 221 10.41 -6.56 19.32
N GLN A 222 10.74 -5.84 18.24
CA GLN A 222 10.88 -4.40 18.26
C GLN A 222 9.49 -3.78 18.22
N GLU A 223 9.25 -2.81 19.10
CA GLU A 223 7.92 -2.23 19.35
C GLU A 223 7.31 -1.63 18.08
N ASP A 224 8.07 -0.82 17.36
CA ASP A 224 7.67 -0.16 16.12
C ASP A 224 7.33 -1.19 15.02
N ILE A 225 8.21 -2.15 14.77
CA ILE A 225 8.01 -3.22 13.78
C ILE A 225 6.80 -4.09 14.18
N GLY A 226 6.71 -4.47 15.47
CA GLY A 226 5.59 -5.26 15.97
C GLY A 226 4.23 -4.57 15.78
N ILE A 227 4.16 -3.27 16.06
CA ILE A 227 2.93 -2.47 15.91
C ILE A 227 2.60 -2.23 14.44
N LEU A 228 3.57 -1.87 13.61
CA LEU A 228 3.36 -1.68 12.16
C LEU A 228 2.90 -2.99 11.50
N TYR A 229 3.51 -4.12 11.84
CA TYR A 229 3.10 -5.44 11.37
C TYR A 229 1.69 -5.81 11.83
N ALA A 230 1.40 -5.65 13.13
CA ALA A 230 0.08 -5.95 13.68
C ALA A 230 -1.04 -5.14 13.04
N ASN A 231 -0.74 -3.95 12.54
CA ASN A 231 -1.69 -3.07 11.84
C ASN A 231 -1.68 -3.24 10.32
N GLY A 232 -0.92 -4.19 9.76
CA GLY A 232 -0.89 -4.48 8.33
C GLY A 232 -0.20 -3.40 7.48
N VAL A 233 0.64 -2.55 8.08
CA VAL A 233 1.44 -1.55 7.36
C VAL A 233 2.62 -2.22 6.67
N ILE A 234 3.30 -3.13 7.38
CA ILE A 234 4.46 -3.87 6.91
C ILE A 234 4.26 -5.37 7.05
N ASP A 235 5.07 -6.13 6.34
CA ASP A 235 5.18 -7.58 6.46
C ASP A 235 6.65 -7.99 6.32
N ARG A 236 6.92 -9.27 6.47
CA ARG A 236 8.24 -9.88 6.27
C ARG A 236 8.39 -10.34 4.82
N ASP A 237 9.46 -9.91 4.15
CA ASP A 237 9.83 -10.43 2.84
C ASP A 237 10.52 -11.82 2.94
N PRO A 238 10.74 -12.52 1.81
CA PRO A 238 11.45 -13.82 1.81
C PRO A 238 12.87 -13.76 2.34
N GLU A 239 13.53 -12.61 2.25
CA GLU A 239 14.90 -12.37 2.71
C GLU A 239 14.96 -12.08 4.21
N GLY A 240 13.82 -11.87 4.86
CA GLY A 240 13.70 -11.61 6.30
C GLY A 240 13.70 -10.14 6.68
N ASN A 241 13.49 -9.25 5.74
CA ASN A 241 13.39 -7.80 5.97
C ASN A 241 11.94 -7.33 6.03
N CYS A 242 11.76 -6.09 6.49
CA CYS A 242 10.49 -5.39 6.45
C CYS A 242 10.14 -4.97 5.04
N THR A 243 8.91 -5.19 4.63
CA THR A 243 8.37 -4.73 3.35
C THR A 243 6.96 -4.18 3.52
N ILE A 244 6.52 -3.32 2.62
CA ILE A 244 5.12 -2.88 2.54
C ILE A 244 4.44 -3.76 1.49
N PRO A 245 3.60 -4.74 1.91
CA PRO A 245 3.16 -5.82 1.03
C PRO A 245 2.13 -5.38 -0.02
N ILE A 246 1.37 -4.32 0.25
CA ILE A 246 0.31 -3.84 -0.64
C ILE A 246 0.79 -2.62 -1.42
N PRO A 247 0.92 -2.73 -2.75
CA PRO A 247 1.54 -1.69 -3.56
C PRO A 247 0.88 -0.32 -3.50
N ILE A 248 -0.45 -0.25 -3.49
CA ILE A 248 -1.14 1.04 -3.37
C ILE A 248 -0.87 1.70 -2.02
N TYR A 249 -0.68 0.93 -0.94
CA TYR A 249 -0.24 1.45 0.34
C TYR A 249 1.20 1.96 0.27
N LYS A 250 2.10 1.19 -0.36
CA LYS A 250 3.49 1.61 -0.55
C LYS A 250 3.56 2.92 -1.33
N LYS A 251 2.77 3.06 -2.40
CA LYS A 251 2.68 4.28 -3.19
C LYS A 251 2.16 5.46 -2.35
N ALA A 252 1.09 5.28 -1.58
CA ALA A 252 0.52 6.33 -0.73
C ALA A 252 1.49 6.75 0.38
N LEU A 253 2.19 5.79 1.01
CA LEU A 253 3.21 6.06 2.02
C LEU A 253 4.41 6.78 1.40
N TYR A 254 4.87 6.36 0.23
CA TYR A 254 5.93 7.03 -0.51
C TYR A 254 5.59 8.50 -0.77
N HIS A 255 4.39 8.79 -1.30
CA HIS A 255 3.94 10.17 -1.53
C HIS A 255 3.83 11.00 -0.25
N HIS A 256 3.45 10.35 0.86
CA HIS A 256 3.30 11.03 2.14
C HIS A 256 4.63 11.33 2.83
N PHE A 257 5.55 10.35 2.87
CA PHE A 257 6.83 10.44 3.58
C PHE A 257 7.96 11.00 2.72
N LYS A 258 7.77 11.09 1.38
CA LYS A 258 8.79 11.71 0.54
C LYS A 258 9.14 13.12 1.05
N PRO A 259 10.44 13.47 1.16
CA PRO A 259 10.88 14.74 1.71
C PRO A 259 10.25 15.93 0.98
N LYS A 260 9.48 16.74 1.70
CA LYS A 260 8.80 17.92 1.12
C LYS A 260 9.76 19.04 0.76
N THR A 261 10.97 19.01 1.31
CA THR A 261 12.00 20.06 1.18
C THR A 261 13.39 19.45 1.06
N ASN A 262 13.66 18.75 -0.01
CA ASN A 262 15.04 18.34 -0.30
C ASN A 262 15.87 19.46 -0.95
N GLY A 263 15.47 20.70 -0.88
CA GLY A 263 16.15 21.83 -1.56
C GLY A 263 16.06 21.79 -3.09
N GLU A 264 15.81 20.65 -3.67
CA GLU A 264 15.85 20.31 -5.08
C GLU A 264 14.64 20.86 -5.83
N ARG A 265 13.45 20.82 -5.22
CA ARG A 265 12.25 21.46 -5.81
C ARG A 265 12.46 22.94 -6.13
N LYS A 266 13.26 23.64 -5.35
CA LYS A 266 13.61 25.05 -5.64
C LYS A 266 14.52 25.19 -6.86
N HIS A 267 15.29 24.15 -7.18
CA HIS A 267 16.24 24.16 -8.29
C HIS A 267 15.65 23.65 -9.59
N PHE A 268 14.53 22.91 -9.52
CA PHE A 268 13.82 22.41 -10.70
C PHE A 268 12.78 23.39 -11.27
N LYS A 269 12.50 24.50 -10.59
CA LYS A 269 11.64 25.55 -11.16
C LYS A 269 12.34 26.12 -12.39
N SER A 270 12.17 25.42 -13.50
CA SER A 270 12.51 25.96 -14.81
C SER A 270 11.44 26.99 -15.19
N PRO A 271 11.80 28.14 -15.74
CA PRO A 271 10.84 29.04 -16.38
C PRO A 271 10.03 28.25 -17.43
N ILE A 272 8.74 28.53 -17.58
CA ILE A 272 7.83 27.90 -18.54
C ILE A 272 8.42 27.81 -19.96
N GLU A 273 9.26 28.77 -20.34
CA GLU A 273 9.95 28.78 -21.64
C GLU A 273 11.02 27.68 -21.78
N THR A 274 11.54 27.16 -20.66
CA THR A 274 12.65 26.17 -20.71
C THR A 274 12.14 24.75 -20.92
N TYR A 275 10.91 24.42 -20.52
CA TYR A 275 10.37 23.07 -20.74
C TYR A 275 10.16 22.74 -22.23
N LYS A 276 9.88 23.77 -23.08
CA LYS A 276 9.75 23.67 -24.52
C LYS A 276 10.95 23.02 -25.21
N LYS A 277 12.11 23.03 -24.57
CA LYS A 277 13.31 22.35 -25.09
C LYS A 277 13.24 20.83 -24.95
N TYR A 278 12.36 20.35 -24.11
CA TYR A 278 12.20 18.93 -23.76
C TYR A 278 10.92 18.31 -24.31
N ILE A 279 10.25 19.00 -25.23
CA ILE A 279 9.12 18.46 -25.99
C ILE A 279 9.55 18.08 -27.40
N ASP A 280 8.82 17.15 -27.99
CA ASP A 280 8.94 16.77 -29.41
C ASP A 280 8.10 17.73 -30.30
N GLU A 281 8.10 17.46 -31.61
CA GLU A 281 7.36 18.26 -32.61
C GLU A 281 5.84 18.21 -32.41
N ARG A 282 5.33 17.22 -31.68
CA ARG A 282 3.91 17.05 -31.35
C ARG A 282 3.52 17.75 -30.03
N GLY A 283 4.49 18.37 -29.35
CA GLY A 283 4.29 18.99 -28.03
C GLY A 283 4.33 18.00 -26.87
N LEU A 284 4.73 16.74 -27.12
CA LEU A 284 4.86 15.72 -26.06
C LEU A 284 6.24 15.75 -25.44
N LEU A 285 6.35 15.40 -24.18
CA LEU A 285 7.64 15.27 -23.50
C LEU A 285 8.52 14.22 -24.19
N ASP A 286 9.74 14.62 -24.44
CA ASP A 286 10.80 13.76 -24.98
C ASP A 286 11.63 13.23 -23.81
N VAL A 287 11.35 12.00 -23.40
CA VAL A 287 12.02 11.35 -22.25
C VAL A 287 13.53 11.27 -22.46
N THR A 288 13.99 11.08 -23.71
CA THR A 288 15.43 11.03 -24.03
C THR A 288 16.12 12.37 -23.75
N LYS A 289 15.49 13.49 -24.15
CA LYS A 289 16.00 14.83 -23.82
C LYS A 289 15.96 15.12 -22.34
N LEU A 290 14.89 14.71 -21.66
CA LEU A 290 14.76 14.86 -20.19
C LEU A 290 15.82 14.06 -19.46
N MET A 291 16.08 12.81 -19.87
CA MET A 291 17.13 11.98 -19.27
C MET A 291 18.52 12.59 -19.42
N ARG A 292 18.85 13.17 -20.56
CA ARG A 292 20.12 13.89 -20.74
C ARG A 292 20.22 15.06 -19.78
N ARG A 293 19.14 15.83 -19.62
CA ARG A 293 19.09 16.95 -18.67
C ARG A 293 19.19 16.46 -17.23
N TYR A 294 18.57 15.32 -16.90
CA TYR A 294 18.68 14.70 -15.58
C TYR A 294 20.12 14.25 -15.29
N ILE A 295 20.79 13.64 -16.24
CA ILE A 295 22.20 13.24 -16.10
C ILE A 295 23.08 14.47 -15.83
N ASP A 296 22.88 15.57 -16.53
CA ASP A 296 23.61 16.82 -16.25
C ASP A 296 23.34 17.35 -14.84
N TYR A 297 22.11 17.21 -14.36
CA TYR A 297 21.74 17.57 -13.00
C TYR A 297 22.45 16.68 -11.97
N VAL A 298 22.44 15.37 -12.15
CA VAL A 298 23.16 14.42 -11.29
C VAL A 298 24.67 14.67 -11.33
N LYS A 299 25.24 14.96 -12.48
CA LYS A 299 26.67 15.35 -12.61
C LYS A 299 27.05 16.52 -11.74
N ASN A 300 26.19 17.51 -11.66
CA ASN A 300 26.48 18.76 -10.93
C ASN A 300 26.17 18.65 -9.43
N ARG A 301 25.30 17.73 -9.00
CA ARG A 301 24.76 17.68 -7.64
C ARG A 301 24.70 16.30 -7.02
N GLY A 302 25.02 15.23 -7.75
CA GLY A 302 24.90 13.86 -7.27
C GLY A 302 25.66 13.58 -5.97
N ASN A 303 26.85 14.20 -5.80
CA ASN A 303 27.61 14.08 -4.55
C ASN A 303 26.89 14.65 -3.33
N ILE A 304 25.98 15.60 -3.50
CA ILE A 304 25.19 16.20 -2.42
C ILE A 304 23.92 15.35 -2.20
N ILE A 305 23.32 14.89 -3.28
CA ILE A 305 22.02 14.18 -3.27
C ILE A 305 22.19 12.76 -2.76
N PHE A 306 23.28 12.08 -3.15
CA PHE A 306 23.54 10.66 -2.88
C PHE A 306 24.73 10.46 -1.92
N SER A 307 25.08 11.47 -1.10
CA SER A 307 26.29 11.48 -0.27
C SER A 307 26.23 10.68 1.02
N GLN A 308 25.05 10.25 1.45
CA GLN A 308 24.88 9.51 2.70
C GLN A 308 24.92 8.00 2.46
N GLY A 309 26.13 7.42 2.38
CA GLY A 309 26.32 5.99 2.26
C GLY A 309 25.98 5.42 0.87
N LYS A 310 25.66 4.13 0.79
CA LYS A 310 25.10 3.54 -0.42
C LYS A 310 23.64 3.91 -0.51
N ALA A 311 23.29 4.81 -1.43
CA ALA A 311 21.91 5.17 -1.66
C ALA A 311 21.08 3.93 -2.07
N SER A 312 19.94 3.72 -1.43
CA SER A 312 19.01 2.64 -1.80
C SER A 312 18.37 2.92 -3.16
N GLU A 313 17.84 1.88 -3.79
CA GLU A 313 17.11 2.01 -5.06
C GLU A 313 15.95 3.01 -4.92
N GLY A 314 15.27 3.05 -3.77
CA GLY A 314 14.20 3.99 -3.48
C GLY A 314 14.61 5.46 -3.53
N VAL A 315 15.85 5.81 -3.14
CA VAL A 315 16.37 7.18 -3.26
C VAL A 315 16.51 7.60 -4.72
N TYR A 316 16.98 6.67 -5.58
CA TYR A 316 17.09 6.93 -7.01
C TYR A 316 15.71 7.10 -7.67
N HIS A 317 14.74 6.24 -7.31
CA HIS A 317 13.35 6.36 -7.75
C HIS A 317 12.76 7.72 -7.38
N TYR A 318 12.87 8.09 -6.11
CA TYR A 318 12.36 9.37 -5.62
C TYR A 318 12.97 10.56 -6.36
N ASN A 319 14.28 10.56 -6.55
CA ASN A 319 14.96 11.67 -7.18
C ASN A 319 14.56 11.82 -8.66
N LEU A 320 14.48 10.70 -9.39
CA LEU A 320 14.07 10.70 -10.79
C LEU A 320 12.59 11.09 -10.94
N ASP A 321 11.69 10.55 -10.10
CA ASP A 321 10.29 10.93 -10.07
C ASP A 321 10.10 12.42 -9.80
N ALA A 322 10.73 12.96 -8.77
CA ALA A 322 10.66 14.40 -8.46
C ALA A 322 11.12 15.29 -9.62
N PHE A 323 12.15 14.82 -10.35
CA PHE A 323 12.64 15.53 -11.53
C PHE A 323 11.62 15.48 -12.67
N PHE A 324 11.14 14.30 -13.05
CA PHE A 324 10.19 14.13 -14.15
C PHE A 324 8.83 14.78 -13.87
N SER A 325 8.32 14.65 -12.65
CA SER A 325 7.06 15.25 -12.22
C SER A 325 7.08 16.78 -12.36
N THR A 326 8.23 17.42 -12.12
CA THR A 326 8.36 18.87 -12.31
C THR A 326 8.16 19.30 -13.77
N TYR A 327 8.67 18.54 -14.73
CA TYR A 327 8.48 18.84 -16.14
C TYR A 327 7.10 18.40 -16.65
N ALA A 328 6.57 17.31 -16.10
CA ALA A 328 5.25 16.80 -16.41
C ALA A 328 4.15 17.82 -16.09
N GLU A 329 4.24 18.50 -14.94
CA GLU A 329 3.33 19.60 -14.55
C GLU A 329 3.19 20.68 -15.63
N PHE A 330 4.30 21.04 -16.30
CA PHE A 330 4.30 22.10 -17.32
C PHE A 330 3.82 21.63 -18.71
N ALA A 331 3.84 20.31 -18.94
CA ALA A 331 3.56 19.73 -20.23
C ALA A 331 2.19 19.03 -20.29
N ASP A 332 1.35 19.18 -19.27
CA ASP A 332 0.09 18.44 -19.12
C ASP A 332 0.28 16.93 -19.23
N ALA A 333 1.35 16.44 -18.61
CA ALA A 333 1.69 15.03 -18.52
C ALA A 333 1.59 14.56 -17.05
N LYS A 334 1.47 13.26 -16.85
CA LYS A 334 1.41 12.66 -15.52
C LYS A 334 2.49 11.59 -15.35
N CYS A 335 3.15 11.63 -14.20
CA CYS A 335 4.06 10.59 -13.75
C CYS A 335 3.36 9.70 -12.73
N PHE A 336 3.46 8.38 -12.93
CA PHE A 336 2.91 7.38 -12.02
C PHE A 336 4.07 6.49 -11.54
N VAL A 337 4.15 6.29 -10.22
CA VAL A 337 5.19 5.48 -9.57
C VAL A 337 4.64 4.09 -9.24
N GLU A 338 5.48 3.06 -9.39
CA GLU A 338 5.15 1.65 -9.09
C GLU A 338 3.80 1.18 -9.66
N THR A 339 3.59 1.40 -10.94
CA THR A 339 2.31 1.19 -11.61
C THR A 339 2.24 -0.17 -12.29
N PRO A 340 1.09 -0.89 -12.26
CA PRO A 340 0.93 -2.13 -13.00
C PRO A 340 1.09 -1.91 -14.50
N ALA A 341 1.94 -2.68 -15.14
CA ALA A 341 2.07 -2.70 -16.59
C ALA A 341 2.32 -4.12 -17.07
N GLY A 342 1.38 -4.66 -17.87
CA GLY A 342 1.55 -5.92 -18.57
C GLY A 342 1.84 -7.15 -17.69
N GLY A 343 1.31 -7.23 -16.47
CA GLY A 343 1.51 -8.36 -15.55
C GLY A 343 2.78 -8.26 -14.70
N GLY A 344 3.30 -7.04 -14.55
CA GLY A 344 4.35 -6.66 -13.60
C GLY A 344 4.16 -5.22 -13.17
N ARG A 345 5.09 -4.67 -12.41
CA ARG A 345 5.11 -3.26 -12.02
C ARG A 345 6.28 -2.57 -12.68
N VAL A 346 6.03 -1.39 -13.24
CA VAL A 346 7.09 -0.49 -13.71
C VAL A 346 7.38 0.56 -12.66
N ASP A 347 8.63 0.94 -12.53
CA ASP A 347 9.06 1.87 -11.50
C ASP A 347 8.51 3.28 -11.72
N LEU A 348 8.49 3.76 -12.97
CA LEU A 348 7.94 5.05 -13.33
C LEU A 348 7.26 4.98 -14.71
N LEU A 349 6.03 5.51 -14.78
CA LEU A 349 5.24 5.59 -15.99
C LEU A 349 4.94 7.06 -16.29
N LEU A 350 5.31 7.56 -17.47
CA LEU A 350 4.94 8.88 -17.94
C LEU A 350 3.82 8.76 -18.98
N VAL A 351 2.71 9.43 -18.73
CA VAL A 351 1.54 9.41 -19.62
C VAL A 351 1.19 10.82 -20.06
N GLN A 352 1.07 11.02 -21.38
CA GLN A 352 0.70 12.31 -21.96
C GLN A 352 -0.06 12.12 -23.28
N ALA A 353 -1.28 12.63 -23.38
CA ALA A 353 -2.09 12.63 -24.61
C ALA A 353 -2.12 11.27 -25.34
N GLY A 354 -2.26 10.18 -24.60
CA GLY A 354 -2.30 8.82 -25.13
C GLY A 354 -0.93 8.18 -25.43
N LYS A 355 0.19 8.92 -25.26
CA LYS A 355 1.54 8.35 -25.26
C LYS A 355 1.88 7.87 -23.87
N THR A 356 2.50 6.72 -23.81
CA THR A 356 3.00 6.12 -22.55
C THR A 356 4.48 5.80 -22.71
N ASP A 357 5.30 6.33 -21.81
CA ASP A 357 6.71 6.00 -21.70
C ASP A 357 6.94 5.21 -20.40
N ILE A 358 7.61 4.06 -20.51
CA ILE A 358 7.94 3.18 -19.40
C ILE A 358 9.40 3.42 -19.01
N ILE A 359 9.65 3.64 -17.73
CA ILE A 359 10.99 3.85 -17.17
C ILE A 359 11.20 2.87 -16.02
N GLU A 360 12.15 1.98 -16.20
CA GLU A 360 12.61 1.03 -15.20
C GLU A 360 13.89 1.57 -14.56
N ILE A 361 13.97 1.54 -13.23
CA ILE A 361 15.06 2.14 -12.46
C ILE A 361 15.76 1.04 -11.68
N LYS A 362 17.05 0.92 -11.82
CA LYS A 362 17.83 -0.11 -11.13
C LYS A 362 19.14 0.47 -10.59
N ARG A 363 19.63 -0.15 -9.54
CA ARG A 363 21.03 -0.01 -9.13
C ARG A 363 21.89 -0.86 -10.08
N TYR A 364 22.98 -0.29 -10.58
CA TYR A 364 23.85 -0.98 -11.51
C TYR A 364 24.53 -2.18 -10.85
N ASP A 365 24.31 -3.33 -11.44
CA ASP A 365 25.00 -4.57 -11.15
C ASP A 365 25.23 -5.30 -12.48
N THR A 366 26.46 -5.74 -12.71
CA THR A 366 26.85 -6.38 -13.97
C THR A 366 25.99 -7.61 -14.27
N ASP A 367 25.70 -8.42 -13.24
CA ASP A 367 24.93 -9.67 -13.39
C ASP A 367 23.43 -9.41 -13.63
N SER A 368 22.93 -8.25 -13.22
CA SER A 368 21.51 -7.86 -13.39
C SER A 368 21.22 -7.10 -14.67
N TYR A 369 22.25 -6.64 -15.39
CA TYR A 369 22.09 -5.77 -16.56
C TYR A 369 21.24 -6.41 -17.67
N GLU A 370 21.60 -7.59 -18.13
CA GLU A 370 20.84 -8.32 -19.18
C GLU A 370 19.44 -8.72 -18.69
N LYS A 371 19.33 -9.13 -17.42
CA LYS A 371 18.05 -9.47 -16.81
C LYS A 371 17.10 -8.27 -16.78
N SER A 372 17.58 -7.08 -16.47
CA SER A 372 16.77 -5.85 -16.41
C SER A 372 16.32 -5.40 -17.81
N GLN A 373 17.15 -5.59 -18.84
CA GLN A 373 16.73 -5.37 -20.24
C GLN A 373 15.60 -6.33 -20.63
N GLY A 374 15.71 -7.61 -20.30
CA GLY A 374 14.69 -8.61 -20.54
C GLY A 374 13.37 -8.28 -19.81
N GLN A 375 13.46 -7.75 -18.59
CA GLN A 375 12.31 -7.31 -17.81
C GLN A 375 11.61 -6.11 -18.47
N LEU A 376 12.36 -5.07 -18.84
CA LEU A 376 11.80 -3.91 -19.55
C LEU A 376 11.13 -4.34 -20.86
N LYS A 377 11.81 -5.19 -21.68
CA LYS A 377 11.22 -5.71 -22.91
C LYS A 377 9.89 -6.42 -22.64
N ALA A 378 9.83 -7.29 -21.63
CA ALA A 378 8.61 -7.98 -21.27
C ALA A 378 7.47 -7.03 -20.87
N TYR A 379 7.77 -5.91 -20.21
CA TYR A 379 6.77 -4.88 -19.91
C TYR A 379 6.27 -4.18 -21.19
N LEU A 380 7.17 -3.84 -22.11
CA LEU A 380 6.81 -3.22 -23.40
C LEU A 380 5.91 -4.15 -24.23
N ASP A 381 6.22 -5.45 -24.28
CA ASP A 381 5.44 -6.43 -25.02
C ASP A 381 4.02 -6.55 -24.48
N ARG A 382 3.90 -6.67 -23.16
CA ARG A 382 2.62 -6.87 -22.49
C ARG A 382 1.74 -5.63 -22.45
N SER A 383 2.35 -4.43 -22.37
CA SER A 383 1.62 -3.16 -22.33
C SER A 383 1.31 -2.59 -23.71
N GLY A 384 1.80 -3.21 -24.79
CA GLY A 384 1.63 -2.71 -26.16
C GLY A 384 2.43 -1.44 -26.46
N VAL A 385 3.35 -1.05 -25.56
CA VAL A 385 4.23 0.12 -25.73
C VAL A 385 5.44 -0.28 -26.55
N SER A 386 5.86 0.60 -27.48
CA SER A 386 6.97 0.31 -28.41
C SER A 386 8.33 0.77 -27.90
N GLU A 387 8.38 1.64 -26.91
CA GLU A 387 9.61 2.32 -26.46
C GLU A 387 9.66 2.40 -24.94
N GLY A 388 10.82 2.17 -24.34
CA GLY A 388 11.03 2.25 -22.88
C GLY A 388 12.46 2.53 -22.49
N HIS A 389 12.65 2.95 -21.26
CA HIS A 389 13.92 3.39 -20.70
C HIS A 389 14.32 2.51 -19.52
N LEU A 390 15.55 2.01 -19.52
CA LEU A 390 16.22 1.41 -18.37
C LEU A 390 17.26 2.39 -17.84
N VAL A 391 17.09 2.83 -16.61
CA VAL A 391 17.98 3.80 -15.95
C VAL A 391 18.72 3.09 -14.81
N MET A 392 20.02 2.92 -14.97
CA MET A 392 20.86 2.24 -13.99
C MET A 392 21.80 3.21 -13.31
N PHE A 393 21.61 3.39 -12.00
CA PHE A 393 22.47 4.24 -11.18
C PHE A 393 23.71 3.47 -10.74
N SER A 394 24.89 4.04 -10.97
CA SER A 394 26.16 3.37 -10.72
C SER A 394 27.11 4.19 -9.85
N GLU A 395 27.62 3.52 -8.81
CA GLU A 395 28.70 4.04 -7.98
C GLU A 395 30.10 3.72 -8.54
N TYR A 396 30.16 2.87 -9.55
CA TYR A 396 31.42 2.33 -10.09
C TYR A 396 31.84 2.97 -11.42
N HIS A 397 30.89 3.55 -12.16
CA HIS A 397 31.18 4.22 -13.42
C HIS A 397 31.54 5.69 -13.18
N GLU A 398 32.59 6.16 -13.85
CA GLU A 398 33.02 7.56 -13.83
C GLU A 398 32.32 8.41 -14.89
N GLN A 399 31.84 7.76 -15.95
CA GLN A 399 31.18 8.41 -17.09
C GLN A 399 29.81 7.78 -17.31
N GLU A 400 28.87 8.62 -17.76
CA GLU A 400 27.59 8.14 -18.23
C GLU A 400 27.72 7.35 -19.54
N SER A 401 26.83 6.40 -19.72
CA SER A 401 26.63 5.76 -21.03
C SER A 401 25.16 5.81 -21.44
N TYR A 402 24.96 5.85 -22.73
CA TYR A 402 23.65 5.74 -23.35
C TYR A 402 23.75 4.85 -24.57
N GLU A 403 22.88 3.88 -24.64
CA GLU A 403 22.76 2.98 -25.77
C GLU A 403 21.28 2.88 -26.18
N LYS A 404 21.03 2.90 -27.50
CA LYS A 404 19.70 2.63 -28.07
C LYS A 404 19.75 1.27 -28.75
N VAL A 405 18.93 0.34 -28.25
CA VAL A 405 18.83 -1.03 -28.75
C VAL A 405 17.48 -1.24 -29.39
N GLU A 406 17.47 -1.69 -30.62
CA GLU A 406 16.25 -2.10 -31.35
C GLU A 406 16.18 -3.63 -31.38
N THR A 407 15.12 -4.18 -30.83
CA THR A 407 14.92 -5.62 -30.76
C THR A 407 13.45 -5.99 -30.93
N GLU A 408 13.14 -6.87 -31.88
CA GLU A 408 11.80 -7.39 -32.15
C GLU A 408 10.70 -6.30 -32.19
N GLY A 409 11.00 -5.18 -32.86
CA GLY A 409 10.06 -4.06 -33.00
C GLY A 409 9.87 -3.17 -31.77
N LYS A 410 10.70 -3.35 -30.74
CA LYS A 410 10.77 -2.48 -29.55
C LYS A 410 12.07 -1.70 -29.53
N THR A 411 12.01 -0.50 -28.97
CA THR A 411 13.16 0.37 -28.74
C THR A 411 13.45 0.46 -27.26
N LEU A 412 14.65 0.04 -26.85
CA LEU A 412 15.14 0.16 -25.47
C LEU A 412 16.18 1.27 -25.40
N HIS A 413 16.00 2.21 -24.51
CA HIS A 413 16.96 3.26 -24.17
C HIS A 413 17.65 2.87 -22.86
N LEU A 414 18.92 2.53 -22.94
CA LEU A 414 19.72 2.04 -21.81
C LEU A 414 20.62 3.16 -21.32
N TRP A 415 20.46 3.53 -20.05
CA TRP A 415 21.19 4.63 -19.42
C TRP A 415 22.00 4.12 -18.23
N VAL A 416 23.28 4.49 -18.15
CA VAL A 416 24.07 4.35 -16.92
C VAL A 416 24.36 5.74 -16.40
N VAL A 417 23.92 6.00 -15.18
CA VAL A 417 24.03 7.32 -14.52
C VAL A 417 25.04 7.20 -13.36
N PRO A 418 26.23 7.81 -13.48
CA PRO A 418 27.19 7.84 -12.39
C PRO A 418 26.71 8.71 -11.23
N VAL A 419 26.74 8.18 -10.03
CA VAL A 419 26.29 8.90 -8.82
C VAL A 419 27.43 9.34 -7.89
N LYS A 420 28.61 8.70 -7.99
CA LYS A 420 29.82 9.14 -7.29
C LYS A 420 30.78 9.81 -8.27
N ARG A 421 31.32 10.96 -7.87
CA ARG A 421 32.49 11.55 -8.52
C ARG A 421 33.67 11.56 -7.55
N PRO A 422 34.90 11.34 -8.04
CA PRO A 422 36.06 11.61 -7.24
C PRO A 422 36.02 13.10 -6.82
N VAL A 423 36.05 13.34 -5.52
CA VAL A 423 36.25 14.69 -4.98
C VAL A 423 37.59 15.13 -5.52
N PRO A 424 37.71 16.31 -6.19
CA PRO A 424 39.02 16.82 -6.51
C PRO A 424 39.81 16.92 -5.20
N SER A 425 40.92 16.22 -5.12
CA SER A 425 41.82 16.32 -3.99
C SER A 425 42.21 17.81 -3.84
N ALA A 426 41.89 18.39 -2.65
CA ALA A 426 42.26 19.72 -2.27
C ALA A 426 43.78 19.88 -2.28
#